data_c0abb959c8cb277c52b523489a9acca3
#
_entry.id   c0abb959c8cb277c52b523489a9acca3
#
_cell.length_a   1.000
_cell.length_b   1.000
_cell.length_c   1.000
_cell.angle_alpha   90.00
_cell.angle_beta   90.00
_cell.angle_gamma   90.00
#
_symmetry.space_group_name_H-M   'P 1'
#
loop_
_entity.id
_entity.type
_entity.pdbx_description
1 polymer ?
#
loop_
_entity_poly.entity_id
_entity_poly.type
_entity_poly.pdbx_seq_one_letter_code
_entity_poly.pdbx_strand_id
1 'polypeptide(L)'
;VSGIHQFVPMLHHADAVGRHTMRLRQVMVARGMPSNIYVELVDPETEAQTRPYRSYAADAAPGDVLVYQFATASDMASWLQARPETLVVNYHNVTPPEFYGAWDNGMARHQLRAQLELRALAPRVGLGLAVSSFNEAELRQAGYAPTAVVPPAAMVPADVAAAEPRPPRSSGARWISVGRLAPNKGIEYAVMALLVTRRHHDETATLTVAGRPVVASYTSALLRFVDELGLRDAVTFTGPLSDRDLVGVMEASDLFVLTSRHEGFGVPVLEAMTLGLPVVANATGALPEIVGDAGVLVDATDPYATADAVAELVADPARCRALAQAGRERLGALDLAGAGDRAVDLIAALAS
;
A
#
# COMPACT_ATOMS: atom_id res chain seq x y z
N VAL A 1 -9.86 15.43 -29.50
CA VAL A 1 -9.18 14.24 -28.95
C VAL A 1 -9.84 13.96 -27.61
N SER A 2 -10.42 12.78 -27.46
CA SER A 2 -11.02 12.33 -26.22
C SER A 2 -9.97 12.29 -25.10
N GLY A 3 -10.34 12.73 -23.90
CA GLY A 3 -9.49 12.76 -22.72
C GLY A 3 -9.62 11.49 -21.88
N ILE A 4 -8.57 11.20 -21.10
CA ILE A 4 -8.63 10.20 -20.03
C ILE A 4 -8.48 10.94 -18.71
N HIS A 5 -9.57 11.04 -17.97
CA HIS A 5 -9.62 11.84 -16.75
C HIS A 5 -9.69 10.97 -15.49
N GLN A 6 -8.96 11.34 -14.47
CA GLN A 6 -8.88 10.58 -13.23
C GLN A 6 -9.73 11.21 -12.14
N PHE A 7 -10.41 10.37 -11.38
CA PHE A 7 -11.26 10.73 -10.26
C PHE A 7 -10.72 10.04 -9.01
N VAL A 8 -10.38 10.81 -8.00
CA VAL A 8 -9.85 10.30 -6.73
C VAL A 8 -10.49 11.07 -5.57
N PRO A 9 -10.97 10.43 -4.50
CA PRO A 9 -11.64 11.12 -3.41
C PRO A 9 -10.85 12.28 -2.84
N MET A 10 -9.56 12.10 -2.64
CA MET A 10 -8.59 13.13 -2.29
C MET A 10 -7.22 12.76 -2.85
N LEU A 11 -6.47 13.73 -3.37
CA LEU A 11 -5.13 13.52 -3.88
C LEU A 11 -4.11 13.94 -2.83
N HIS A 12 -3.26 13.00 -2.39
CA HIS A 12 -2.12 13.28 -1.53
C HIS A 12 -0.81 12.85 -2.21
N HIS A 13 0.22 13.68 -2.15
CA HIS A 13 1.54 13.34 -2.70
C HIS A 13 2.22 12.19 -1.94
N ALA A 14 1.98 12.11 -0.63
CA ALA A 14 2.67 11.18 0.25
C ALA A 14 2.08 9.75 0.26
N ASP A 15 0.92 9.50 -0.36
CA ASP A 15 0.33 8.17 -0.36
C ASP A 15 0.48 7.44 -1.72
N ALA A 16 0.36 6.12 -1.67
CA ALA A 16 0.54 5.28 -2.85
C ALA A 16 -0.47 5.56 -3.96
N VAL A 17 -1.73 5.84 -3.61
CA VAL A 17 -2.81 6.14 -4.57
C VAL A 17 -2.56 7.46 -5.25
N GLY A 18 -2.15 8.49 -4.49
CA GLY A 18 -1.82 9.81 -5.02
C GLY A 18 -0.63 9.75 -5.97
N ARG A 19 0.48 9.11 -5.56
CA ARG A 19 1.65 8.90 -6.43
C ARG A 19 1.30 8.15 -7.72
N HIS A 20 0.52 7.08 -7.61
CA HIS A 20 0.03 6.34 -8.78
C HIS A 20 -0.81 7.20 -9.70
N THR A 21 -1.79 7.94 -9.17
CA THR A 21 -2.67 8.85 -9.93
C THR A 21 -1.85 9.88 -10.70
N MET A 22 -0.87 10.50 -10.07
CA MET A 22 -0.01 11.49 -10.69
C MET A 22 0.88 10.88 -11.77
N ARG A 23 1.42 9.68 -11.53
CA ARG A 23 2.25 8.98 -12.51
C ARG A 23 1.44 8.60 -13.76
N LEU A 24 0.23 8.08 -13.60
CA LEU A 24 -0.65 7.80 -14.73
C LEU A 24 -0.95 9.07 -15.54
N ARG A 25 -1.24 10.19 -14.87
CA ARG A 25 -1.44 11.47 -15.56
C ARG A 25 -0.21 11.87 -16.37
N GLN A 26 0.99 11.73 -15.80
CA GLN A 26 2.24 12.03 -16.52
C GLN A 26 2.39 11.18 -17.78
N VAL A 27 2.10 9.87 -17.71
CA VAL A 27 2.15 8.98 -18.87
C VAL A 27 1.13 9.38 -19.93
N MET A 28 -0.12 9.65 -19.54
CA MET A 28 -1.19 10.10 -20.45
C MET A 28 -0.81 11.40 -21.17
N VAL A 29 -0.35 12.40 -20.42
CA VAL A 29 0.05 13.70 -20.99
C VAL A 29 1.27 13.57 -21.91
N ALA A 30 2.26 12.77 -21.53
CA ALA A 30 3.43 12.49 -22.38
C ALA A 30 3.08 11.82 -23.72
N ARG A 31 1.96 11.08 -23.76
CA ARG A 31 1.41 10.48 -24.98
C ARG A 31 0.43 11.41 -25.73
N GLY A 32 0.32 12.67 -25.33
CA GLY A 32 -0.56 13.66 -25.95
C GLY A 32 -2.04 13.50 -25.62
N MET A 33 -2.39 12.72 -24.60
CA MET A 33 -3.77 12.53 -24.14
C MET A 33 -4.14 13.61 -23.11
N PRO A 34 -5.25 14.37 -23.29
CA PRO A 34 -5.74 15.28 -22.27
C PRO A 34 -6.07 14.50 -20.98
N SER A 35 -5.49 14.91 -19.85
CA SER A 35 -5.75 14.24 -18.57
C SER A 35 -5.76 15.26 -17.42
N ASN A 36 -6.91 15.33 -16.75
CA ASN A 36 -7.10 16.10 -15.51
C ASN A 36 -7.38 15.16 -14.35
N ILE A 37 -7.09 15.64 -13.13
CA ILE A 37 -7.41 14.94 -11.89
C ILE A 37 -8.55 15.70 -11.20
N TYR A 38 -9.64 14.99 -10.92
CA TYR A 38 -10.83 15.51 -10.27
C TYR A 38 -10.95 14.90 -8.87
N VAL A 39 -11.24 15.74 -7.87
CA VAL A 39 -11.29 15.35 -6.46
C VAL A 39 -12.61 15.71 -5.80
N GLU A 40 -13.00 14.98 -4.76
CA GLU A 40 -14.11 15.34 -3.86
C GLU A 40 -13.64 16.32 -2.80
N LEU A 41 -12.49 16.03 -2.18
CA LEU A 41 -11.86 16.88 -1.18
C LEU A 41 -10.55 17.43 -1.73
N VAL A 42 -10.41 18.75 -1.67
CA VAL A 42 -9.21 19.45 -2.12
C VAL A 42 -8.18 19.44 -0.99
N ASP A 43 -7.01 18.91 -1.25
CA ASP A 43 -5.84 19.05 -0.39
C ASP A 43 -5.10 20.34 -0.78
N PRO A 44 -4.78 21.23 0.18
CA PRO A 44 -4.05 22.47 -0.12
C PRO A 44 -2.72 22.27 -0.86
N GLU A 45 -2.03 21.15 -0.62
CA GLU A 45 -0.74 20.85 -1.28
C GLU A 45 -0.92 20.45 -2.75
N THR A 46 -2.11 19.99 -3.13
CA THR A 46 -2.40 19.49 -4.49
C THR A 46 -3.45 20.33 -5.23
N GLU A 47 -3.95 21.42 -4.64
CA GLU A 47 -5.01 22.26 -5.20
C GLU A 47 -4.71 22.71 -6.64
N ALA A 48 -3.49 23.15 -6.93
CA ALA A 48 -3.09 23.59 -8.26
C ALA A 48 -3.11 22.48 -9.33
N GLN A 49 -3.19 21.21 -8.94
CA GLN A 49 -3.11 20.04 -9.82
C GLN A 49 -4.47 19.34 -9.96
N THR A 50 -5.47 19.76 -9.18
CA THR A 50 -6.77 19.10 -9.07
C THR A 50 -7.92 20.06 -9.39
N ARG A 51 -9.09 19.47 -9.67
CA ARG A 51 -10.35 20.19 -9.90
C ARG A 51 -11.46 19.53 -9.08
N PRO A 52 -12.46 20.27 -8.61
CA PRO A 52 -13.63 19.67 -7.99
C PRO A 52 -14.32 18.71 -8.97
N TYR A 53 -14.66 17.48 -8.55
CA TYR A 53 -15.15 16.46 -9.48
C TYR A 53 -16.43 16.86 -10.23
N ARG A 54 -17.31 17.65 -9.61
CA ARG A 54 -18.54 18.12 -10.25
C ARG A 54 -18.29 19.09 -11.41
N SER A 55 -17.12 19.76 -11.44
CA SER A 55 -16.78 20.68 -12.54
C SER A 55 -16.55 19.94 -13.86
N TYR A 56 -16.24 18.64 -13.83
CA TYR A 56 -16.07 17.84 -15.03
C TYR A 56 -17.29 17.89 -15.97
N ALA A 57 -18.51 18.03 -15.42
CA ALA A 57 -19.71 18.10 -16.25
C ALA A 57 -19.71 19.24 -17.28
N ALA A 58 -18.96 20.32 -17.01
CA ALA A 58 -18.80 21.44 -17.96
C ALA A 58 -17.64 21.20 -18.95
N ASP A 59 -16.70 20.34 -18.61
CA ASP A 59 -15.49 20.02 -19.41
C ASP A 59 -15.65 18.74 -20.24
N ALA A 60 -16.74 17.98 -20.04
CA ALA A 60 -16.96 16.67 -20.65
C ALA A 60 -16.96 16.73 -22.19
N ALA A 61 -16.20 15.85 -22.80
CA ALA A 61 -16.13 15.70 -24.26
C ALA A 61 -16.58 14.31 -24.73
N PRO A 62 -17.15 14.18 -25.94
CA PRO A 62 -17.49 12.88 -26.49
C PRO A 62 -16.27 11.95 -26.59
N GLY A 63 -16.43 10.72 -26.10
CA GLY A 63 -15.37 9.71 -26.11
C GLY A 63 -14.38 9.81 -24.93
N ASP A 64 -14.63 10.69 -23.95
CA ASP A 64 -13.83 10.70 -22.72
C ASP A 64 -13.95 9.37 -21.96
N VAL A 65 -12.85 8.98 -21.30
CA VAL A 65 -12.79 7.85 -20.38
C VAL A 65 -12.54 8.37 -18.96
N LEU A 66 -13.37 7.91 -18.03
CA LEU A 66 -13.28 8.28 -16.62
C LEU A 66 -12.62 7.14 -15.85
N VAL A 67 -11.51 7.43 -15.17
CA VAL A 67 -10.76 6.46 -14.36
C VAL A 67 -10.98 6.78 -12.89
N TYR A 68 -11.72 5.95 -12.19
CA TYR A 68 -11.96 6.11 -10.75
C TYR A 68 -10.91 5.35 -9.94
N GLN A 69 -10.08 6.10 -9.21
CA GLN A 69 -9.06 5.57 -8.29
C GLN A 69 -9.76 5.16 -6.98
N PHE A 70 -10.22 3.91 -6.93
CA PHE A 70 -11.08 3.41 -5.86
C PHE A 70 -10.26 2.82 -4.70
N ALA A 71 -10.23 3.50 -3.56
CA ALA A 71 -9.57 3.06 -2.33
C ALA A 71 -10.41 3.23 -1.06
N THR A 72 -11.54 3.96 -1.15
CA THR A 72 -12.39 4.32 -0.01
C THR A 72 -13.77 4.77 -0.51
N ALA A 73 -14.76 4.85 0.38
CA ALA A 73 -16.08 5.38 0.05
C ALA A 73 -16.03 6.87 -0.31
N SER A 74 -16.91 7.28 -1.24
CA SER A 74 -17.00 8.68 -1.69
C SER A 74 -18.33 8.93 -2.39
N ASP A 75 -18.89 10.11 -2.25
CA ASP A 75 -20.09 10.51 -2.99
C ASP A 75 -19.86 10.55 -4.50
N MET A 76 -18.59 10.61 -4.90
CA MET A 76 -18.16 10.52 -6.29
C MET A 76 -18.57 9.19 -6.95
N ALA A 77 -18.65 8.08 -6.19
CA ALA A 77 -19.04 6.77 -6.73
C ALA A 77 -20.44 6.80 -7.38
N SER A 78 -21.44 7.32 -6.68
CA SER A 78 -22.81 7.44 -7.20
C SER A 78 -22.92 8.44 -8.34
N TRP A 79 -22.14 9.52 -8.30
CA TRP A 79 -22.09 10.49 -9.38
C TRP A 79 -21.47 9.90 -10.65
N LEU A 80 -20.36 9.18 -10.54
CA LEU A 80 -19.71 8.48 -11.67
C LEU A 80 -20.61 7.39 -12.26
N GLN A 81 -21.36 6.66 -11.40
CA GLN A 81 -22.32 5.65 -11.86
C GLN A 81 -23.40 6.22 -12.78
N ALA A 82 -23.79 7.46 -12.60
CA ALA A 82 -24.81 8.15 -13.39
C ALA A 82 -24.27 8.79 -14.69
N ARG A 83 -22.93 8.77 -14.91
CA ARG A 83 -22.31 9.39 -16.08
C ARG A 83 -22.43 8.48 -17.32
N PRO A 84 -22.59 9.05 -18.54
CA PRO A 84 -22.69 8.27 -19.78
C PRO A 84 -21.34 7.80 -20.31
N GLU A 85 -20.23 8.47 -19.94
CA GLU A 85 -18.88 8.19 -20.44
C GLU A 85 -18.40 6.79 -20.04
N THR A 86 -17.43 6.23 -20.75
CA THR A 86 -16.80 4.96 -20.39
C THR A 86 -16.13 5.09 -19.02
N LEU A 87 -16.47 4.19 -18.09
CA LEU A 87 -15.94 4.18 -16.74
C LEU A 87 -14.97 3.01 -16.54
N VAL A 88 -13.79 3.33 -16.03
CA VAL A 88 -12.79 2.37 -15.54
C VAL A 88 -12.65 2.53 -14.03
N VAL A 89 -12.65 1.43 -13.30
CA VAL A 89 -12.31 1.45 -11.86
C VAL A 89 -10.90 0.90 -11.70
N ASN A 90 -10.01 1.69 -11.10
CA ASN A 90 -8.70 1.25 -10.67
C ASN A 90 -8.75 1.01 -9.15
N TYR A 91 -8.72 -0.24 -8.75
CA TYR A 91 -8.98 -0.70 -7.39
C TYR A 91 -7.71 -0.84 -6.58
N HIS A 92 -7.59 -0.04 -5.51
CA HIS A 92 -6.42 0.03 -4.63
C HIS A 92 -6.61 -0.70 -3.31
N ASN A 93 -7.64 -1.50 -3.17
CA ASN A 93 -8.07 -2.23 -1.98
C ASN A 93 -8.91 -1.41 -0.98
N VAL A 94 -9.89 -2.06 -0.41
CA VAL A 94 -10.72 -1.56 0.70
C VAL A 94 -10.53 -2.47 1.91
N THR A 95 -10.02 -1.90 3.01
CA THR A 95 -9.85 -2.67 4.24
C THR A 95 -11.20 -3.16 4.76
N PRO A 96 -11.38 -4.46 5.07
CA PRO A 96 -12.63 -4.99 5.60
C PRO A 96 -13.09 -4.28 6.88
N PRO A 97 -14.40 -3.98 7.04
CA PRO A 97 -14.93 -3.20 8.15
C PRO A 97 -14.72 -3.85 9.51
N GLU A 98 -14.59 -5.17 9.59
CA GLU A 98 -14.35 -5.91 10.83
C GLU A 98 -13.07 -5.53 11.54
N PHE A 99 -12.05 -5.06 10.81
CA PHE A 99 -10.83 -4.56 11.44
C PHE A 99 -11.06 -3.31 12.29
N TYR A 100 -12.07 -2.51 11.95
CA TYR A 100 -12.34 -1.26 12.63
C TYR A 100 -13.45 -1.37 13.69
N GLY A 101 -14.25 -2.42 13.67
CA GLY A 101 -15.48 -2.53 14.49
C GLY A 101 -15.26 -2.34 15.99
N ALA A 102 -14.14 -2.84 16.55
CA ALA A 102 -13.79 -2.69 17.96
C ALA A 102 -13.15 -1.32 18.30
N TRP A 103 -12.73 -0.55 17.29
CA TRP A 103 -11.90 0.63 17.46
C TRP A 103 -12.58 1.93 17.03
N ASP A 104 -13.30 1.90 15.92
CA ASP A 104 -13.95 3.07 15.32
C ASP A 104 -15.16 2.63 14.48
N ASN A 105 -16.35 2.74 15.04
CA ASN A 105 -17.59 2.40 14.34
C ASN A 105 -17.88 3.32 13.12
N GLY A 106 -17.37 4.54 13.12
CA GLY A 106 -17.47 5.46 11.98
C GLY A 106 -16.66 4.94 10.81
N MET A 107 -15.40 4.58 11.07
CA MET A 107 -14.53 3.98 10.06
C MET A 107 -15.07 2.63 9.58
N ALA A 108 -15.56 1.77 10.48
CA ALA A 108 -16.17 0.49 10.07
C ALA A 108 -17.34 0.70 9.09
N ARG A 109 -18.26 1.63 9.39
CA ARG A 109 -19.37 1.98 8.48
C ARG A 109 -18.87 2.57 7.16
N HIS A 110 -17.83 3.38 7.20
CA HIS A 110 -17.23 3.95 6.00
C HIS A 110 -16.64 2.87 5.08
N GLN A 111 -15.93 1.88 5.64
CA GLN A 111 -15.40 0.75 4.87
C GLN A 111 -16.53 -0.15 4.32
N LEU A 112 -17.59 -0.40 5.09
CA LEU A 112 -18.76 -1.13 4.61
C LEU A 112 -19.42 -0.39 3.43
N ARG A 113 -19.57 0.93 3.53
CA ARG A 113 -20.07 1.77 2.43
C ARG A 113 -19.18 1.60 1.19
N ALA A 114 -17.86 1.63 1.32
CA ALA A 114 -16.94 1.43 0.20
C ALA A 114 -17.15 0.08 -0.49
N GLN A 115 -17.33 -1.01 0.26
CA GLN A 115 -17.62 -2.33 -0.31
C GLN A 115 -18.96 -2.37 -1.07
N LEU A 116 -19.99 -1.67 -0.56
CA LEU A 116 -21.28 -1.57 -1.23
C LEU A 116 -21.18 -0.72 -2.52
N GLU A 117 -20.47 0.40 -2.49
CA GLU A 117 -20.20 1.24 -3.66
C GLU A 117 -19.42 0.48 -4.74
N LEU A 118 -18.40 -0.30 -4.35
CA LEU A 118 -17.65 -1.14 -5.28
C LEU A 118 -18.58 -2.09 -6.05
N ARG A 119 -19.46 -2.80 -5.34
CA ARG A 119 -20.45 -3.70 -5.96
C ARG A 119 -21.47 -2.96 -6.83
N ALA A 120 -21.93 -1.80 -6.39
CA ALA A 120 -22.92 -1.01 -7.12
C ALA A 120 -22.37 -0.45 -8.44
N LEU A 121 -21.08 -0.17 -8.52
CA LEU A 121 -20.41 0.30 -9.73
C LEU A 121 -20.22 -0.79 -10.78
N ALA A 122 -20.08 -2.06 -10.39
CA ALA A 122 -19.69 -3.14 -11.28
C ALA A 122 -20.47 -3.24 -12.60
N PRO A 123 -21.83 -3.11 -12.62
CA PRO A 123 -22.60 -3.20 -13.89
C PRO A 123 -22.33 -2.06 -14.86
N ARG A 124 -21.70 -0.97 -14.40
CA ARG A 124 -21.48 0.26 -15.18
C ARG A 124 -20.05 0.36 -15.72
N VAL A 125 -19.13 -0.42 -15.18
CA VAL A 125 -17.69 -0.31 -15.44
C VAL A 125 -17.29 -1.13 -16.67
N GLY A 126 -16.61 -0.50 -17.61
CA GLY A 126 -16.10 -1.14 -18.82
C GLY A 126 -14.82 -1.96 -18.57
N LEU A 127 -14.04 -1.61 -17.54
CA LEU A 127 -12.82 -2.33 -17.16
C LEU A 127 -12.51 -2.11 -15.67
N GLY A 128 -12.26 -3.21 -14.95
CA GLY A 128 -11.70 -3.18 -13.61
C GLY A 128 -10.19 -3.40 -13.63
N LEU A 129 -9.40 -2.42 -13.22
CA LEU A 129 -7.97 -2.59 -12.96
C LEU A 129 -7.74 -2.90 -11.50
N ALA A 130 -6.89 -3.86 -11.22
CA ALA A 130 -6.51 -4.28 -9.87
C ALA A 130 -5.00 -4.20 -9.69
N VAL A 131 -4.55 -3.77 -8.51
CA VAL A 131 -3.11 -3.61 -8.23
C VAL A 131 -2.39 -4.94 -7.94
N SER A 132 -3.13 -6.02 -7.72
CA SER A 132 -2.62 -7.38 -7.47
C SER A 132 -3.66 -8.44 -7.87
N SER A 133 -3.24 -9.69 -7.98
CA SER A 133 -4.16 -10.81 -8.22
C SER A 133 -5.16 -11.00 -7.07
N PHE A 134 -4.74 -10.69 -5.83
CA PHE A 134 -5.64 -10.66 -4.67
C PHE A 134 -6.77 -9.65 -4.87
N ASN A 135 -6.45 -8.43 -5.26
CA ASN A 135 -7.43 -7.37 -5.53
C ASN A 135 -8.30 -7.69 -6.76
N GLU A 136 -7.73 -8.34 -7.78
CA GLU A 136 -8.51 -8.78 -8.94
C GLU A 136 -9.58 -9.80 -8.55
N ALA A 137 -9.26 -10.74 -7.66
CA ALA A 137 -10.23 -11.70 -7.14
C ALA A 137 -11.38 -10.98 -6.40
N GLU A 138 -11.09 -9.94 -5.61
CA GLU A 138 -12.13 -9.11 -4.97
C GLU A 138 -13.01 -8.37 -5.99
N LEU A 139 -12.41 -7.80 -7.06
CA LEU A 139 -13.17 -7.17 -8.15
C LEU A 139 -14.10 -8.16 -8.84
N ARG A 140 -13.61 -9.35 -9.19
CA ARG A 140 -14.41 -10.41 -9.83
C ARG A 140 -15.55 -10.84 -8.92
N GLN A 141 -15.29 -11.00 -7.62
CA GLN A 141 -16.31 -11.31 -6.64
C GLN A 141 -17.35 -10.19 -6.50
N ALA A 142 -16.96 -8.94 -6.70
CA ALA A 142 -17.87 -7.78 -6.73
C ALA A 142 -18.66 -7.67 -8.05
N GLY A 143 -18.40 -8.53 -9.05
CA GLY A 143 -19.11 -8.58 -10.32
C GLY A 143 -18.46 -7.84 -11.50
N TYR A 144 -17.19 -7.45 -11.38
CA TYR A 144 -16.46 -6.79 -12.46
C TYR A 144 -16.02 -7.78 -13.55
N ALA A 145 -16.27 -7.44 -14.80
CA ALA A 145 -15.79 -8.12 -16.00
C ALA A 145 -15.85 -7.16 -17.21
N PRO A 146 -14.76 -6.97 -17.98
CA PRO A 146 -13.43 -7.57 -17.80
C PRO A 146 -12.61 -6.97 -16.64
N THR A 147 -11.58 -7.70 -16.20
CA THR A 147 -10.59 -7.24 -15.22
C THR A 147 -9.17 -7.45 -15.72
N ALA A 148 -8.22 -6.67 -15.23
CA ALA A 148 -6.79 -6.84 -15.48
C ALA A 148 -5.96 -6.46 -14.27
N VAL A 149 -4.85 -7.18 -14.05
CA VAL A 149 -3.89 -6.84 -12.99
C VAL A 149 -2.82 -5.91 -13.55
N VAL A 150 -2.69 -4.74 -12.95
CA VAL A 150 -1.63 -3.78 -13.23
C VAL A 150 -1.08 -3.24 -11.91
N PRO A 151 0.17 -3.56 -11.55
CA PRO A 151 0.80 -3.02 -10.35
C PRO A 151 0.74 -1.49 -10.32
N PRO A 152 0.74 -0.87 -9.14
CA PRO A 152 0.73 0.57 -9.06
C PRO A 152 1.99 1.17 -9.71
N ALA A 153 1.82 2.19 -10.54
CA ALA A 153 2.94 2.95 -11.09
C ALA A 153 3.54 3.89 -10.02
N ALA A 154 4.85 4.10 -10.04
CA ALA A 154 5.58 4.99 -9.13
C ALA A 154 5.54 4.58 -7.64
N MET A 155 6.14 3.41 -7.34
CA MET A 155 6.12 2.84 -5.99
C MET A 155 7.38 3.15 -5.18
N VAL A 156 8.55 3.27 -5.82
CA VAL A 156 9.81 3.56 -5.14
C VAL A 156 10.34 4.90 -5.67
N PRO A 157 10.80 5.83 -4.82
CA PRO A 157 11.42 7.06 -5.27
C PRO A 157 12.59 6.75 -6.21
N ALA A 158 12.63 7.41 -7.37
CA ALA A 158 13.61 7.13 -8.43
C ALA A 158 15.07 7.44 -8.03
N ASP A 159 15.24 8.21 -6.97
CA ASP A 159 16.52 8.63 -6.40
C ASP A 159 17.02 7.73 -5.27
N VAL A 160 16.25 6.69 -4.89
CA VAL A 160 16.72 5.65 -3.96
C VAL A 160 17.64 4.70 -4.71
N ALA A 161 18.94 4.88 -4.57
CA ALA A 161 19.92 3.94 -5.08
C ALA A 161 19.76 2.57 -4.37
N ALA A 162 19.83 1.48 -5.15
CA ALA A 162 19.84 0.16 -4.56
C ALA A 162 21.04 0.03 -3.60
N ALA A 163 20.76 -0.12 -2.31
CA ALA A 163 21.80 -0.27 -1.31
C ALA A 163 22.40 -1.67 -1.35
N GLU A 164 23.71 -1.78 -1.07
CA GLU A 164 24.34 -3.08 -0.89
C GLU A 164 23.77 -3.76 0.36
N PRO A 165 23.38 -5.05 0.27
CA PRO A 165 22.83 -5.80 1.38
C PRO A 165 23.81 -5.83 2.55
N ARG A 166 23.36 -5.41 3.71
CA ARG A 166 24.14 -5.53 4.95
C ARG A 166 23.58 -6.70 5.76
N PRO A 167 24.43 -7.58 6.29
CA PRO A 167 23.94 -8.61 7.19
C PRO A 167 23.40 -7.94 8.47
N PRO A 168 22.32 -8.50 9.06
CA PRO A 168 21.83 -8.07 10.35
C PRO A 168 22.95 -8.15 11.41
N ARG A 169 22.82 -7.33 12.44
CA ARG A 169 23.68 -7.40 13.59
C ARG A 169 23.42 -8.70 14.34
N SER A 170 24.47 -9.34 14.82
CA SER A 170 24.38 -10.57 15.63
C SER A 170 23.80 -10.32 17.04
N SER A 171 23.74 -9.05 17.47
CA SER A 171 23.11 -8.60 18.72
C SER A 171 22.59 -7.18 18.54
N GLY A 172 21.47 -6.84 19.15
CA GLY A 172 20.80 -5.56 18.99
C GLY A 172 20.19 -5.38 17.61
N ALA A 173 19.61 -6.44 17.04
CA ALA A 173 18.94 -6.40 15.75
C ALA A 173 17.83 -5.33 15.73
N ARG A 174 17.87 -4.45 14.74
CA ARG A 174 16.94 -3.32 14.58
C ARG A 174 15.91 -3.64 13.51
N TRP A 175 14.69 -3.81 13.95
CA TRP A 175 13.57 -4.04 13.07
C TRP A 175 12.91 -2.73 12.65
N ILE A 176 12.36 -2.70 11.46
CA ILE A 176 11.46 -1.63 11.04
C ILE A 176 10.17 -2.20 10.49
N SER A 177 9.06 -1.58 10.88
CA SER A 177 7.74 -1.78 10.29
C SER A 177 7.21 -0.46 9.76
N VAL A 178 6.73 -0.43 8.52
CA VAL A 178 6.27 0.80 7.86
C VAL A 178 4.81 0.67 7.47
N GLY A 179 3.99 1.64 7.89
CA GLY A 179 2.58 1.68 7.55
C GLY A 179 1.77 2.55 8.51
N ARG A 180 0.56 2.88 8.11
CA ARG A 180 -0.37 3.63 8.98
C ARG A 180 -0.63 2.85 10.27
N LEU A 181 -0.72 3.52 11.41
CA LEU A 181 -1.14 2.89 12.66
C LEU A 181 -2.65 2.62 12.60
N ALA A 182 -3.01 1.48 12.05
CA ALA A 182 -4.37 1.01 11.82
C ALA A 182 -4.51 -0.47 12.17
N PRO A 183 -5.68 -0.94 12.62
CA PRO A 183 -5.85 -2.31 13.13
C PRO A 183 -5.53 -3.42 12.12
N ASN A 184 -5.73 -3.17 10.82
CA ASN A 184 -5.38 -4.12 9.77
C ASN A 184 -3.86 -4.28 9.55
N LYS A 185 -3.04 -3.39 10.11
CA LYS A 185 -1.58 -3.48 10.04
C LYS A 185 -0.98 -4.40 11.09
N GLY A 186 -1.76 -4.77 12.13
CA GLY A 186 -1.37 -5.79 13.10
C GLY A 186 -0.07 -5.47 13.85
N ILE A 187 0.19 -4.19 14.14
CA ILE A 187 1.45 -3.73 14.77
C ILE A 187 1.64 -4.39 16.16
N GLU A 188 0.55 -4.71 16.85
CA GLU A 188 0.56 -5.45 18.09
C GLU A 188 1.28 -6.80 17.96
N TYR A 189 1.18 -7.47 16.82
CA TYR A 189 1.88 -8.74 16.58
C TYR A 189 3.38 -8.55 16.41
N ALA A 190 3.82 -7.46 15.76
CA ALA A 190 5.25 -7.12 15.69
C ALA A 190 5.82 -6.81 17.08
N VAL A 191 5.05 -6.11 17.93
CA VAL A 191 5.43 -5.85 19.32
C VAL A 191 5.51 -7.14 20.14
N MET A 192 4.55 -8.05 19.98
CA MET A 192 4.59 -9.37 20.65
C MET A 192 5.77 -10.22 20.18
N ALA A 193 6.04 -10.22 18.87
CA ALA A 193 7.19 -10.94 18.30
C ALA A 193 8.51 -10.36 18.84
N LEU A 194 8.63 -9.04 18.95
CA LEU A 194 9.79 -8.40 19.59
C LEU A 194 9.95 -8.84 21.04
N LEU A 195 8.85 -8.92 21.81
CA LEU A 195 8.91 -9.42 23.19
C LEU A 195 9.45 -10.85 23.26
N VAL A 196 8.96 -11.74 22.38
CA VAL A 196 9.45 -13.12 22.28
C VAL A 196 10.93 -13.13 21.93
N THR A 197 11.34 -12.36 20.92
CA THR A 197 12.75 -12.26 20.53
C THR A 197 13.63 -11.77 21.67
N ARG A 198 13.21 -10.73 22.40
CA ARG A 198 13.99 -10.20 23.53
C ARG A 198 14.11 -11.17 24.71
N ARG A 199 13.14 -12.06 24.87
CA ARG A 199 13.17 -13.09 25.93
C ARG A 199 13.97 -14.32 25.58
N HIS A 200 14.04 -14.70 24.30
CA HIS A 200 14.52 -16.01 23.88
C HIS A 200 15.74 -15.99 22.98
N HIS A 201 15.98 -14.86 22.27
CA HIS A 201 17.01 -14.78 21.22
C HIS A 201 17.98 -13.61 21.42
N ASP A 202 17.47 -12.36 21.55
CA ASP A 202 18.28 -11.14 21.62
C ASP A 202 17.59 -10.09 22.50
N GLU A 203 18.02 -9.97 23.75
CA GLU A 203 17.45 -9.04 24.74
C GLU A 203 17.58 -7.56 24.36
N THR A 204 18.46 -7.27 23.39
CA THR A 204 18.77 -5.89 22.94
C THR A 204 18.11 -5.53 21.63
N ALA A 205 17.33 -6.44 21.02
CA ALA A 205 16.58 -6.16 19.80
C ALA A 205 15.60 -4.99 19.98
N THR A 206 15.40 -4.20 18.91
CA THR A 206 14.51 -3.03 18.90
C THR A 206 13.60 -3.01 17.69
N LEU A 207 12.46 -2.31 17.80
CA LEU A 207 11.49 -2.11 16.72
C LEU A 207 11.21 -0.63 16.51
N THR A 208 11.37 -0.17 15.29
CA THR A 208 10.88 1.13 14.84
C THR A 208 9.60 0.95 14.05
N VAL A 209 8.54 1.68 14.40
CA VAL A 209 7.25 1.72 13.68
C VAL A 209 7.11 3.09 13.05
N ALA A 210 7.18 3.16 11.73
CA ALA A 210 7.09 4.39 10.96
C ALA A 210 5.74 4.53 10.27
N GLY A 211 5.00 5.60 10.58
CA GLY A 211 3.75 5.93 9.95
C GLY A 211 2.78 6.74 10.78
N ARG A 212 1.80 7.32 10.13
CA ARG A 212 0.83 8.19 10.82
C ARG A 212 -0.25 7.39 11.56
N PRO A 213 -0.71 7.86 12.72
CA PRO A 213 -1.92 7.37 13.36
C PRO A 213 -3.15 7.63 12.50
N VAL A 214 -4.05 6.65 12.40
CA VAL A 214 -5.32 6.78 11.65
C VAL A 214 -6.51 6.58 12.58
N VAL A 215 -6.40 5.67 13.56
CA VAL A 215 -7.44 5.36 14.54
C VAL A 215 -6.90 5.67 15.93
N ALA A 216 -7.41 6.73 16.54
CA ALA A 216 -6.88 7.24 17.81
C ALA A 216 -7.01 6.23 18.96
N SER A 217 -8.14 5.52 19.05
CA SER A 217 -8.39 4.49 20.07
C SER A 217 -7.39 3.31 19.97
N TYR A 218 -7.15 2.81 18.74
CA TYR A 218 -6.15 1.78 18.48
C TYR A 218 -4.74 2.26 18.80
N THR A 219 -4.37 3.46 18.35
CA THR A 219 -3.05 4.04 18.65
C THR A 219 -2.81 4.16 20.14
N SER A 220 -3.80 4.66 20.91
CA SER A 220 -3.70 4.79 22.36
C SER A 220 -3.58 3.42 23.04
N ALA A 221 -4.31 2.42 22.55
CA ALA A 221 -4.22 1.05 23.07
C ALA A 221 -2.85 0.43 22.79
N LEU A 222 -2.31 0.65 21.59
CA LEU A 222 -0.99 0.14 21.18
C LEU A 222 0.14 0.74 22.03
N LEU A 223 0.10 2.05 22.31
CA LEU A 223 1.09 2.70 23.17
C LEU A 223 1.04 2.14 24.62
N ARG A 224 -0.18 1.98 25.19
CA ARG A 224 -0.32 1.34 26.51
C ARG A 224 0.17 -0.10 26.50
N PHE A 225 -0.11 -0.86 25.43
CA PHE A 225 0.34 -2.24 25.32
C PHE A 225 1.86 -2.37 25.33
N VAL A 226 2.57 -1.48 24.63
CA VAL A 226 4.04 -1.41 24.68
C VAL A 226 4.54 -1.12 26.09
N ASP A 227 3.89 -0.19 26.82
CA ASP A 227 4.24 0.16 28.19
C ASP A 227 4.01 -1.02 29.16
N GLU A 228 2.85 -1.67 29.08
CA GLU A 228 2.47 -2.82 29.92
C GLU A 228 3.39 -4.03 29.71
N LEU A 229 3.93 -4.21 28.50
CA LEU A 229 4.91 -5.25 28.20
C LEU A 229 6.35 -4.87 28.61
N GLY A 230 6.58 -3.66 29.11
CA GLY A 230 7.92 -3.17 29.49
C GLY A 230 8.83 -2.93 28.31
N LEU A 231 8.29 -2.60 27.14
CA LEU A 231 9.03 -2.43 25.87
C LEU A 231 9.22 -0.96 25.48
N ARG A 232 8.94 0.00 26.35
CA ARG A 232 9.02 1.44 26.06
C ARG A 232 10.36 1.86 25.45
N ASP A 233 11.45 1.32 25.95
CA ASP A 233 12.80 1.65 25.47
C ASP A 233 13.23 0.83 24.24
N ALA A 234 12.42 -0.17 23.86
CA ALA A 234 12.71 -1.06 22.73
C ALA A 234 11.83 -0.79 21.50
N VAL A 235 10.72 -0.05 21.66
CA VAL A 235 9.79 0.27 20.55
C VAL A 235 9.71 1.78 20.37
N THR A 236 10.01 2.24 19.14
CA THR A 236 9.93 3.65 18.77
C THR A 236 8.83 3.86 17.73
N PHE A 237 7.90 4.77 18.00
CA PHE A 237 6.91 5.25 17.03
C PHE A 237 7.36 6.60 16.49
N THR A 238 7.71 6.68 15.20
CA THR A 238 8.23 7.92 14.61
C THR A 238 7.14 8.92 14.24
N GLY A 239 5.90 8.47 14.08
CA GLY A 239 4.88 9.22 13.35
C GLY A 239 5.18 9.26 11.84
N PRO A 240 4.54 10.18 11.08
CA PRO A 240 4.81 10.34 9.67
C PRO A 240 6.22 10.87 9.42
N LEU A 241 6.91 10.32 8.43
CA LEU A 241 8.24 10.74 7.99
C LEU A 241 8.16 11.27 6.56
N SER A 242 9.11 12.16 6.19
CA SER A 242 9.37 12.45 4.78
C SER A 242 9.97 11.21 4.08
N ASP A 243 9.88 11.13 2.75
CA ASP A 243 10.47 10.02 2.00
C ASP A 243 11.96 9.86 2.31
N ARG A 244 12.70 10.97 2.41
CA ARG A 244 14.11 10.97 2.76
C ARG A 244 14.39 10.43 4.17
N ASP A 245 13.59 10.86 5.15
CA ASP A 245 13.77 10.40 6.53
C ASP A 245 13.38 8.94 6.67
N LEU A 246 12.33 8.49 5.95
CA LEU A 246 11.92 7.08 5.91
C LEU A 246 13.05 6.20 5.35
N VAL A 247 13.64 6.59 4.22
CA VAL A 247 14.80 5.89 3.66
C VAL A 247 15.94 5.82 4.68
N GLY A 248 16.28 6.92 5.34
CA GLY A 248 17.33 6.96 6.36
C GLY A 248 17.06 6.02 7.54
N VAL A 249 15.82 5.93 8.01
CA VAL A 249 15.43 4.99 9.10
C VAL A 249 15.46 3.54 8.61
N MET A 250 15.00 3.28 7.40
CA MET A 250 15.08 1.93 6.79
C MET A 250 16.53 1.49 6.60
N GLU A 251 17.39 2.35 6.04
CA GLU A 251 18.83 2.06 5.91
C GLU A 251 19.52 1.84 7.25
N ALA A 252 19.05 2.49 8.31
CA ALA A 252 19.57 2.28 9.66
C ALA A 252 19.08 0.96 10.29
N SER A 253 18.11 0.28 9.71
CA SER A 253 17.52 -0.97 10.20
C SER A 253 18.25 -2.21 9.63
N ASP A 254 18.06 -3.35 10.27
CA ASP A 254 18.68 -4.61 9.87
C ASP A 254 17.66 -5.56 9.19
N LEU A 255 16.37 -5.41 9.50
CA LEU A 255 15.28 -6.28 9.02
C LEU A 255 14.00 -5.46 8.85
N PHE A 256 13.24 -5.79 7.82
CA PHE A 256 11.89 -5.26 7.63
C PHE A 256 10.86 -6.30 8.08
N VAL A 257 9.96 -5.93 9.00
CA VAL A 257 8.94 -6.82 9.54
C VAL A 257 7.55 -6.25 9.28
N LEU A 258 6.71 -6.98 8.55
CA LEU A 258 5.35 -6.56 8.21
C LEU A 258 4.31 -7.59 8.68
N THR A 259 3.63 -7.25 9.76
CA THR A 259 2.61 -8.11 10.39
C THR A 259 1.18 -7.78 9.96
N SER A 260 1.00 -7.10 8.83
CA SER A 260 -0.31 -6.72 8.30
C SER A 260 -1.22 -7.94 8.15
N ARG A 261 -2.46 -7.82 8.60
CA ARG A 261 -3.51 -8.85 8.48
C ARG A 261 -4.37 -8.68 7.23
N HIS A 262 -4.21 -7.56 6.55
CA HIS A 262 -4.86 -7.27 5.26
C HIS A 262 -4.00 -6.26 4.50
N GLU A 263 -3.60 -6.65 3.27
CA GLU A 263 -2.72 -5.86 2.42
C GLU A 263 -3.12 -6.03 0.95
N GLY A 264 -3.37 -4.91 0.26
CA GLY A 264 -3.75 -4.92 -1.16
C GLY A 264 -2.57 -5.02 -2.12
N PHE A 265 -1.37 -4.56 -1.69
CA PHE A 265 -0.15 -4.66 -2.49
C PHE A 265 1.11 -4.79 -1.62
N GLY A 266 1.34 -3.88 -0.68
CA GLY A 266 2.52 -3.94 0.19
C GLY A 266 3.70 -3.10 -0.31
N VAL A 267 3.44 -1.83 -0.67
CA VAL A 267 4.49 -0.87 -1.11
C VAL A 267 5.72 -0.87 -0.22
N PRO A 268 5.60 -0.85 1.14
CA PRO A 268 6.75 -0.84 2.01
C PRO A 268 7.66 -2.07 1.88
N VAL A 269 7.12 -3.21 1.42
CA VAL A 269 7.92 -4.40 1.11
C VAL A 269 8.85 -4.12 -0.07
N LEU A 270 8.35 -3.46 -1.12
CA LEU A 270 9.16 -3.11 -2.29
C LEU A 270 10.24 -2.08 -1.93
N GLU A 271 9.91 -1.12 -1.06
CA GLU A 271 10.87 -0.14 -0.53
C GLU A 271 11.97 -0.87 0.25
N ALA A 272 11.63 -1.84 1.11
CA ALA A 272 12.58 -2.66 1.83
C ALA A 272 13.48 -3.49 0.90
N MET A 273 12.90 -4.14 -0.11
CA MET A 273 13.65 -4.91 -1.12
C MET A 273 14.60 -4.02 -1.93
N THR A 274 14.18 -2.80 -2.28
CA THR A 274 15.04 -1.82 -2.98
C THR A 274 16.26 -1.46 -2.13
N LEU A 275 16.08 -1.31 -0.83
CA LEU A 275 17.13 -0.99 0.14
C LEU A 275 17.92 -2.24 0.58
N GLY A 276 17.62 -3.42 0.02
CA GLY A 276 18.32 -4.67 0.35
C GLY A 276 18.07 -5.19 1.76
N LEU A 277 16.97 -4.76 2.41
CA LEU A 277 16.57 -5.27 3.71
C LEU A 277 15.93 -6.65 3.57
N PRO A 278 16.36 -7.65 4.38
CA PRO A 278 15.62 -8.90 4.50
C PRO A 278 14.21 -8.66 5.00
N VAL A 279 13.23 -9.29 4.37
CA VAL A 279 11.80 -9.12 4.65
C VAL A 279 11.26 -10.33 5.39
N VAL A 280 10.59 -10.09 6.53
CA VAL A 280 9.69 -11.04 7.20
C VAL A 280 8.29 -10.48 7.14
N ALA A 281 7.36 -11.19 6.52
CA ALA A 281 6.01 -10.68 6.30
C ALA A 281 4.93 -11.72 6.58
N ASN A 282 3.74 -11.24 6.98
CA ASN A 282 2.57 -12.10 7.14
C ASN A 282 2.11 -12.68 5.80
N ALA A 283 1.81 -13.97 5.76
CA ALA A 283 1.32 -14.67 4.57
C ALA A 283 -0.17 -14.35 4.28
N THR A 284 -0.51 -13.07 4.03
CA THR A 284 -1.90 -12.62 3.85
C THR A 284 -2.07 -11.65 2.69
N GLY A 285 -3.29 -11.58 2.13
CA GLY A 285 -3.63 -10.64 1.06
C GLY A 285 -2.74 -10.81 -0.16
N ALA A 286 -2.20 -9.71 -0.67
CA ALA A 286 -1.26 -9.71 -1.79
C ALA A 286 0.19 -10.05 -1.40
N LEU A 287 0.53 -10.13 -0.10
CA LEU A 287 1.92 -10.29 0.34
C LEU A 287 2.59 -11.56 -0.20
N PRO A 288 1.94 -12.75 -0.26
CA PRO A 288 2.54 -13.92 -0.88
C PRO A 288 2.91 -13.72 -2.35
N GLU A 289 2.05 -13.02 -3.10
CA GLU A 289 2.29 -12.67 -4.51
C GLU A 289 3.44 -11.67 -4.64
N ILE A 290 3.56 -10.69 -3.75
CA ILE A 290 4.57 -9.62 -3.82
C ILE A 290 5.93 -10.10 -3.32
N VAL A 291 5.96 -10.79 -2.19
CA VAL A 291 7.21 -11.27 -1.56
C VAL A 291 7.80 -12.44 -2.35
N GLY A 292 6.98 -13.43 -2.74
CA GLY A 292 7.47 -14.66 -3.37
C GLY A 292 8.59 -15.30 -2.54
N ASP A 293 9.68 -15.69 -3.21
CA ASP A 293 10.87 -16.29 -2.58
C ASP A 293 11.90 -15.24 -2.09
N ALA A 294 11.56 -13.95 -2.20
CA ALA A 294 12.46 -12.86 -1.84
C ALA A 294 12.34 -12.41 -0.36
N GLY A 295 11.62 -13.14 0.46
CA GLY A 295 11.45 -12.88 1.89
C GLY A 295 10.98 -14.13 2.62
N VAL A 296 10.76 -14.01 3.92
CA VAL A 296 10.23 -15.06 4.77
C VAL A 296 8.75 -14.75 5.05
N LEU A 297 7.88 -15.64 4.59
CA LEU A 297 6.43 -15.55 4.86
C LEU A 297 6.09 -16.41 6.09
N VAL A 298 5.41 -15.81 7.04
CA VAL A 298 4.99 -16.44 8.30
C VAL A 298 3.51 -16.22 8.56
N ASP A 299 2.92 -16.98 9.48
CA ASP A 299 1.69 -16.56 10.16
C ASP A 299 2.10 -15.57 11.26
N ALA A 300 2.03 -14.27 10.96
CA ALA A 300 2.46 -13.26 11.93
C ALA A 300 1.48 -13.08 13.10
N THR A 301 0.32 -13.75 13.11
CA THR A 301 -0.55 -13.80 14.29
C THR A 301 0.02 -14.71 15.38
N ASP A 302 0.97 -15.59 15.02
CA ASP A 302 1.84 -16.29 15.94
C ASP A 302 3.14 -15.50 16.16
N PRO A 303 3.35 -14.86 17.33
CA PRO A 303 4.53 -14.06 17.59
C PRO A 303 5.83 -14.90 17.66
N TYR A 304 5.73 -16.20 17.95
CA TYR A 304 6.88 -17.10 17.94
C TYR A 304 7.35 -17.36 16.49
N ALA A 305 6.43 -17.59 15.56
CA ALA A 305 6.78 -17.78 14.16
C ALA A 305 7.56 -16.57 13.58
N THR A 306 7.15 -15.35 13.92
CA THR A 306 7.88 -14.14 13.51
C THR A 306 9.23 -14.02 14.21
N ALA A 307 9.30 -14.29 15.51
CA ALA A 307 10.53 -14.20 16.30
C ALA A 307 11.58 -15.22 15.83
N ASP A 308 11.18 -16.47 15.59
CA ASP A 308 12.05 -17.53 15.11
C ASP A 308 12.58 -17.21 13.71
N ALA A 309 11.72 -16.73 12.80
CA ALA A 309 12.13 -16.31 11.44
C ALA A 309 13.18 -15.19 11.48
N VAL A 310 13.00 -14.21 12.37
CA VAL A 310 14.02 -13.16 12.56
C VAL A 310 15.30 -13.72 13.15
N ALA A 311 15.22 -14.58 14.16
CA ALA A 311 16.40 -15.19 14.79
C ALA A 311 17.22 -16.03 13.78
N GLU A 312 16.55 -16.80 12.92
CA GLU A 312 17.20 -17.54 11.82
C GLU A 312 17.93 -16.61 10.84
N LEU A 313 17.33 -15.49 10.46
CA LEU A 313 17.96 -14.52 9.56
C LEU A 313 19.17 -13.84 10.22
N VAL A 314 19.05 -13.48 11.50
CA VAL A 314 20.18 -12.90 12.26
C VAL A 314 21.35 -13.90 12.37
N ALA A 315 21.05 -15.18 12.52
CA ALA A 315 22.07 -16.24 12.61
C ALA A 315 22.70 -16.61 11.24
N ASP A 316 22.06 -16.27 10.11
CA ASP A 316 22.51 -16.62 8.76
C ASP A 316 22.67 -15.40 7.84
N PRO A 317 23.80 -14.69 7.90
CA PRO A 317 24.10 -13.57 7.02
C PRO A 317 24.16 -13.96 5.52
N ALA A 318 24.41 -15.21 5.18
CA ALA A 318 24.43 -15.67 3.79
C ALA A 318 22.99 -15.73 3.24
N ARG A 319 22.05 -16.24 4.03
CA ARG A 319 20.61 -16.23 3.70
C ARG A 319 20.08 -14.80 3.54
N CYS A 320 20.49 -13.87 4.40
CA CYS A 320 20.11 -12.46 4.26
C CYS A 320 20.55 -11.86 2.93
N ARG A 321 21.81 -12.11 2.51
CA ARG A 321 22.31 -11.65 1.21
C ARG A 321 21.55 -12.30 0.04
N ALA A 322 21.25 -13.58 0.14
CA ALA A 322 20.46 -14.29 -0.87
C ALA A 322 19.06 -13.71 -1.02
N LEU A 323 18.35 -13.43 0.09
CA LEU A 323 17.02 -12.80 0.08
C LEU A 323 17.08 -11.39 -0.49
N ALA A 324 18.07 -10.60 -0.14
CA ALA A 324 18.22 -9.25 -0.69
C ALA A 324 18.48 -9.27 -2.21
N GLN A 325 19.24 -10.26 -2.71
CA GLN A 325 19.43 -10.47 -4.15
C GLN A 325 18.12 -10.90 -4.82
N ALA A 326 17.41 -11.87 -4.25
CA ALA A 326 16.10 -12.30 -4.73
C ALA A 326 15.08 -11.15 -4.73
N GLY A 327 15.14 -10.23 -3.75
CA GLY A 327 14.34 -9.01 -3.71
C GLY A 327 14.55 -8.11 -4.92
N ARG A 328 15.79 -7.87 -5.31
CA ARG A 328 16.10 -7.10 -6.53
C ARG A 328 15.56 -7.76 -7.80
N GLU A 329 15.74 -9.07 -7.93
CA GLU A 329 15.22 -9.85 -9.06
C GLU A 329 13.67 -9.80 -9.08
N ARG A 330 13.03 -9.89 -7.90
CA ARG A 330 11.58 -9.79 -7.74
C ARG A 330 11.04 -8.44 -8.19
N LEU A 331 11.71 -7.33 -7.84
CA LEU A 331 11.34 -5.99 -8.30
C LEU A 331 11.37 -5.89 -9.84
N GLY A 332 12.36 -6.49 -10.48
CA GLY A 332 12.43 -6.57 -11.94
C GLY A 332 11.27 -7.39 -12.54
N ALA A 333 10.93 -8.52 -11.92
CA ALA A 333 9.85 -9.40 -12.39
C ALA A 333 8.45 -8.79 -12.25
N LEU A 334 8.24 -7.89 -11.28
CA LEU A 334 6.97 -7.17 -11.10
C LEU A 334 6.72 -6.10 -12.17
N ASP A 335 7.74 -5.76 -12.97
CA ASP A 335 7.68 -4.77 -14.07
C ASP A 335 6.96 -3.47 -13.67
N LEU A 336 7.36 -2.92 -12.53
CA LEU A 336 6.76 -1.69 -11.99
C LEU A 336 7.00 -0.49 -12.90
N ALA A 337 8.12 -0.47 -13.61
CA ALA A 337 8.48 0.62 -14.53
C ALA A 337 7.52 0.75 -15.71
N GLY A 338 7.10 -0.38 -16.30
CA GLY A 338 6.15 -0.43 -17.42
C GLY A 338 4.68 -0.39 -17.00
N ALA A 339 4.38 -0.47 -15.70
CA ALA A 339 3.01 -0.56 -15.21
C ALA A 339 2.12 0.63 -15.62
N GLY A 340 2.66 1.85 -15.60
CA GLY A 340 1.94 3.04 -16.02
C GLY A 340 1.56 3.02 -17.50
N ASP A 341 2.47 2.56 -18.36
CA ASP A 341 2.24 2.43 -19.79
C ASP A 341 1.19 1.35 -20.07
N ARG A 342 1.29 0.18 -19.42
CA ARG A 342 0.28 -0.90 -19.57
C ARG A 342 -1.11 -0.45 -19.11
N ALA A 343 -1.21 0.27 -17.98
CA ALA A 343 -2.50 0.81 -17.54
C ALA A 343 -3.11 1.73 -18.59
N VAL A 344 -2.31 2.67 -19.13
CA VAL A 344 -2.77 3.62 -20.14
C VAL A 344 -3.16 2.92 -21.43
N ASP A 345 -2.41 1.89 -21.89
CA ASP A 345 -2.77 1.10 -23.08
C ASP A 345 -4.15 0.41 -22.91
N LEU A 346 -4.39 -0.22 -21.76
CA LEU A 346 -5.66 -0.88 -21.47
C LEU A 346 -6.82 0.11 -21.40
N ILE A 347 -6.61 1.29 -20.81
CA ILE A 347 -7.62 2.33 -20.69
C ILE A 347 -7.90 2.97 -22.06
N ALA A 348 -6.86 3.29 -22.84
CA ALA A 348 -6.98 3.93 -24.14
C ALA A 348 -7.70 3.05 -25.17
N ALA A 349 -7.59 1.72 -25.06
CA ALA A 349 -8.32 0.78 -25.90
C ALA A 349 -9.85 0.89 -25.74
N LEU A 350 -10.35 1.54 -24.70
CA LEU A 350 -11.78 1.78 -24.46
C LEU A 350 -12.26 3.14 -24.99
N ALA A 351 -11.35 4.00 -25.42
CA ALA A 351 -11.64 5.35 -25.93
C ALA A 351 -12.06 5.40 -27.41
N SER A 352 -12.49 4.29 -27.99
CA SER A 352 -12.84 4.13 -29.41
C SER A 352 -14.31 4.35 -29.71
#